data_34055e1e734ddabeb29f58887acf68ec
#
_entry.id   34055e1e734ddabeb29f58887acf68ec
#
_cell.length_a   1.000
_cell.length_b   1.000
_cell.length_c   1.000
_cell.angle_alpha   90.00
_cell.angle_beta   90.00
_cell.angle_gamma   90.00
#
_symmetry.space_group_name_H-M   'P 1'
#
loop_
_entity.id
_entity.type
_entity.pdbx_description
1 polymer ?
#
loop_
_entity_poly.entity_id
_entity_poly.type
_entity_poly.pdbx_seq_one_letter_code
_entity_poly.pdbx_strand_id
1 'polypeptide(L)'
;MNAATAAVARICTKRTPQPADFLVNIGTCAKVSYSKGSGQTCRNVSEKETAAGDGLHSSDKRKTVQEQSVKAGEVYLCKKIMEHVTGRTFYPDILYRHPFEEAEIVTGAMLYHTENKTELIPKYETAIKNSVADGFLYDMEASSIYQAGAYFFGPHQMSFLKVVTDEGNVQELSAEMLKQGIAGAVPGIRSYLDELRKIDGIKKLQNKKAMGEVSELAQKLN
;
A
#
# COMPACT_ATOMS: atom_id res chain seq x y z
N MET A 1 8.65 12.11 -7.77
CA MET A 1 7.88 11.39 -8.83
C MET A 1 8.68 11.23 -10.13
N ASN A 2 9.15 12.29 -10.79
CA ASN A 2 9.83 12.18 -12.09
C ASN A 2 11.07 11.27 -12.11
N ALA A 3 11.88 11.28 -11.05
CA ALA A 3 13.06 10.41 -10.95
C ALA A 3 12.70 8.92 -10.89
N ALA A 4 11.65 8.55 -10.17
CA ALA A 4 11.17 7.17 -10.08
C ALA A 4 10.64 6.69 -11.44
N THR A 5 9.84 7.51 -12.14
CA THR A 5 9.36 7.24 -13.49
C THR A 5 10.54 7.03 -14.47
N ALA A 6 11.52 7.93 -14.45
CA ALA A 6 12.69 7.83 -15.31
C ALA A 6 13.54 6.59 -15.02
N ALA A 7 13.66 6.20 -13.75
CA ALA A 7 14.40 5.00 -13.37
C ALA A 7 13.73 3.72 -13.92
N VAL A 8 12.41 3.57 -13.76
CA VAL A 8 11.66 2.43 -14.29
C VAL A 8 11.76 2.37 -15.81
N ALA A 9 11.51 3.48 -16.50
CA ALA A 9 11.60 3.55 -17.95
C ALA A 9 13.03 3.17 -18.44
N ARG A 10 14.07 3.70 -17.80
CA ARG A 10 15.47 3.39 -18.17
C ARG A 10 15.83 1.91 -17.97
N ILE A 11 15.39 1.30 -16.86
CA ILE A 11 15.65 -0.11 -16.60
C ILE A 11 14.95 -0.99 -17.64
N CYS A 12 13.67 -0.74 -17.88
CA CYS A 12 12.84 -1.55 -18.77
C CYS A 12 13.22 -1.38 -20.27
N THR A 13 13.69 -0.20 -20.66
CA THR A 13 14.19 0.00 -22.04
C THR A 13 15.56 -0.62 -22.30
N LYS A 14 16.40 -0.71 -21.25
CA LYS A 14 17.70 -1.41 -21.36
C LYS A 14 17.54 -2.93 -21.40
N ARG A 15 16.58 -3.45 -20.71
CA ARG A 15 16.23 -4.86 -20.66
C ARG A 15 14.72 -4.99 -20.76
N THR A 16 14.22 -5.34 -21.94
CA THR A 16 12.79 -5.58 -22.16
C THR A 16 12.30 -6.68 -21.20
N PRO A 17 11.35 -6.37 -20.31
CA PRO A 17 10.81 -7.37 -19.39
C PRO A 17 10.18 -8.55 -20.14
N GLN A 18 10.34 -9.73 -19.57
CA GLN A 18 9.73 -10.95 -20.08
C GLN A 18 8.40 -11.22 -19.34
N PRO A 19 7.50 -12.04 -19.90
CA PRO A 19 6.20 -12.33 -19.27
C PRO A 19 6.29 -12.93 -17.85
N ALA A 20 7.44 -13.50 -17.49
CA ALA A 20 7.69 -14.04 -16.16
C ALA A 20 8.32 -13.04 -15.19
N ASP A 21 8.85 -11.91 -15.66
CA ASP A 21 9.51 -10.92 -14.81
C ASP A 21 8.49 -10.17 -13.93
N PHE A 22 8.95 -9.68 -12.78
CA PHE A 22 8.18 -8.88 -11.84
C PHE A 22 8.84 -7.52 -11.61
N LEU A 23 8.02 -6.49 -11.46
CA LEU A 23 8.40 -5.18 -10.92
C LEU A 23 8.02 -5.12 -9.45
N VAL A 24 9.00 -5.08 -8.57
CA VAL A 24 8.76 -4.94 -7.13
C VAL A 24 9.29 -3.60 -6.64
N ASN A 25 8.40 -2.74 -6.19
CA ASN A 25 8.75 -1.51 -5.50
C ASN A 25 8.81 -1.77 -4.01
N ILE A 26 9.95 -1.48 -3.40
CA ILE A 26 10.13 -1.54 -1.94
C ILE A 26 10.56 -0.14 -1.50
N GLY A 27 9.78 0.47 -0.63
CA GLY A 27 10.02 1.83 -0.17
C GLY A 27 9.49 2.08 1.24
N THR A 28 9.83 3.24 1.79
CA THR A 28 9.30 3.71 3.06
C THR A 28 7.99 4.49 2.84
N CYS A 29 7.17 4.60 3.88
CA CYS A 29 5.96 5.40 3.89
C CYS A 29 5.66 5.92 5.30
N ALA A 30 4.87 6.99 5.36
CA ALA A 30 4.21 7.40 6.59
C ALA A 30 2.89 6.64 6.76
N LYS A 31 2.51 6.31 8.00
CA LYS A 31 1.17 5.84 8.36
C LYS A 31 0.42 6.99 9.02
N VAL A 32 -0.49 7.58 8.28
CA VAL A 32 -1.25 8.75 8.71
C VAL A 32 -2.53 8.31 9.37
N SER A 33 -2.67 8.54 10.69
CA SER A 33 -3.89 8.22 11.43
C SER A 33 -4.93 9.33 11.28
N TYR A 34 -6.20 8.96 11.14
CA TYR A 34 -7.29 9.91 11.31
C TYR A 34 -7.34 10.34 12.78
N SER A 35 -7.19 11.62 13.07
CA SER A 35 -7.47 12.10 14.41
C SER A 35 -8.95 11.85 14.69
N LYS A 36 -9.27 11.09 15.72
CA LYS A 36 -10.62 11.05 16.26
C LYS A 36 -10.96 12.47 16.69
N GLY A 37 -11.63 13.21 15.80
CA GLY A 37 -12.11 14.55 16.11
C GLY A 37 -12.95 14.47 17.36
N SER A 38 -12.63 15.31 18.35
CA SER A 38 -13.46 15.53 19.51
C SER A 38 -14.89 15.77 19.04
N GLY A 39 -15.74 14.77 19.23
CA GLY A 39 -17.20 14.88 19.32
C GLY A 39 -17.93 15.81 18.36
N GLN A 40 -18.09 15.41 17.10
CA GLN A 40 -19.27 15.81 16.36
C GLN A 40 -20.15 14.56 16.19
N THR A 41 -20.98 14.33 17.19
CA THR A 41 -22.13 13.43 17.12
C THR A 41 -23.00 13.90 15.96
N CYS A 42 -23.03 13.13 14.88
CA CYS A 42 -24.10 13.23 13.91
C CYS A 42 -25.38 12.92 14.67
N ARG A 43 -26.15 13.95 15.03
CA ARG A 43 -27.52 13.81 15.52
C ARG A 43 -28.34 13.29 14.37
N ASN A 44 -28.62 11.99 14.38
CA ASN A 44 -29.77 11.47 13.66
C ASN A 44 -31.03 12.08 14.30
N VAL A 45 -31.66 12.97 13.53
CA VAL A 45 -33.00 13.45 13.81
C VAL A 45 -33.95 12.31 13.43
N SER A 46 -34.47 11.62 14.41
CA SER A 46 -35.74 10.96 14.31
C SER A 46 -36.38 10.82 15.71
N GLU A 47 -37.36 11.66 15.92
CA GLU A 47 -38.61 11.50 16.63
C GLU A 47 -38.65 10.79 17.99
N LYS A 48 -39.15 11.59 18.96
CA LYS A 48 -39.98 11.35 20.10
C LYS A 48 -40.40 9.90 20.40
N GLU A 49 -40.18 9.49 21.66
CA GLU A 49 -41.29 9.24 22.57
C GLU A 49 -40.82 9.07 24.02
N THR A 50 -41.65 9.53 24.91
CA THR A 50 -41.60 9.63 26.36
C THR A 50 -41.61 8.27 27.06
N ALA A 51 -40.89 8.12 28.15
CA ALA A 51 -41.41 7.67 29.44
C ALA A 51 -40.32 7.54 30.52
N ALA A 52 -40.69 7.83 31.73
CA ALA A 52 -39.91 7.87 32.94
C ALA A 52 -39.52 6.47 33.46
N GLY A 53 -38.44 6.40 34.27
CA GLY A 53 -38.18 5.23 35.11
C GLY A 53 -36.73 5.14 35.62
N ASP A 54 -36.56 5.51 36.83
CA ASP A 54 -35.63 5.09 37.90
C ASP A 54 -34.29 4.41 37.62
N GLY A 55 -33.35 4.91 38.42
CA GLY A 55 -31.95 4.62 38.59
C GLY A 55 -31.52 3.17 38.74
N LEU A 56 -30.27 2.96 38.37
CA LEU A 56 -29.33 2.16 39.16
C LEU A 56 -27.88 2.46 38.74
N HIS A 57 -27.02 2.66 39.72
CA HIS A 57 -25.57 2.78 39.61
C HIS A 57 -24.98 1.58 38.83
N SER A 58 -24.30 1.84 37.71
CA SER A 58 -23.41 0.91 37.13
C SER A 58 -22.06 1.59 36.90
N SER A 59 -21.05 1.10 37.58
CA SER A 59 -19.67 1.51 37.50
C SER A 59 -19.14 1.33 36.07
N ASP A 60 -19.07 2.41 35.36
CA ASP A 60 -18.52 2.47 34.01
C ASP A 60 -17.00 2.26 34.07
N LYS A 61 -16.58 1.03 33.81
CA LYS A 61 -15.19 0.70 33.54
C LYS A 61 -14.84 1.33 32.19
N ARG A 62 -14.37 2.57 32.22
CA ARG A 62 -13.68 3.18 31.08
C ARG A 62 -12.52 2.28 30.69
N LYS A 63 -12.72 1.47 29.66
CA LYS A 63 -11.63 0.86 28.93
C LYS A 63 -10.82 1.99 28.35
N THR A 64 -9.69 2.26 28.93
CA THR A 64 -8.64 3.10 28.34
C THR A 64 -8.29 2.42 27.02
N VAL A 65 -8.74 2.99 25.90
CA VAL A 65 -8.26 2.62 24.58
C VAL A 65 -6.82 3.05 24.56
N GLN A 66 -5.91 2.09 24.69
CA GLN A 66 -4.49 2.33 24.48
C GLN A 66 -4.35 2.89 23.06
N GLU A 67 -3.86 4.09 22.92
CA GLU A 67 -3.33 4.61 21.65
C GLU A 67 -2.29 3.59 21.19
N GLN A 68 -2.63 2.83 20.15
CA GLN A 68 -1.67 1.96 19.49
C GLN A 68 -0.73 2.88 18.72
N SER A 69 0.42 3.17 19.32
CA SER A 69 1.50 3.85 18.63
C SER A 69 1.87 3.02 17.40
N VAL A 70 2.00 3.67 16.27
CA VAL A 70 2.46 3.06 15.02
C VAL A 70 3.82 2.42 15.27
N LYS A 71 3.93 1.13 14.98
CA LYS A 71 5.21 0.44 15.09
C LYS A 71 6.01 0.67 13.81
N ALA A 72 7.11 1.41 13.92
CA ALA A 72 8.08 1.51 12.83
C ALA A 72 8.55 0.10 12.43
N GLY A 73 8.60 -0.17 11.11
CA GLY A 73 8.98 -1.46 10.57
C GLY A 73 7.81 -2.37 10.18
N GLU A 74 6.56 -1.97 10.40
CA GLU A 74 5.41 -2.66 9.81
C GLU A 74 5.49 -2.60 8.28
N VAL A 75 5.22 -3.74 7.63
CA VAL A 75 5.26 -3.86 6.16
C VAL A 75 3.86 -4.09 5.63
N TYR A 76 3.49 -3.30 4.66
CA TYR A 76 2.21 -3.42 3.96
C TYR A 76 2.43 -3.73 2.48
N LEU A 77 1.55 -4.56 1.91
CA LEU A 77 1.43 -4.75 0.47
C LEU A 77 0.29 -3.87 -0.05
N CYS A 78 0.59 -2.96 -0.98
CA CYS A 78 -0.40 -2.02 -1.48
C CYS A 78 -1.32 -2.67 -2.50
N LYS A 79 -2.61 -2.74 -2.19
CA LYS A 79 -3.68 -3.21 -3.09
C LYS A 79 -4.31 -2.09 -3.92
N LYS A 80 -4.10 -0.84 -3.52
CA LYS A 80 -4.62 0.34 -4.20
C LYS A 80 -3.65 1.50 -4.01
N ILE A 81 -3.36 2.20 -5.07
CA ILE A 81 -2.47 3.36 -5.09
C ILE A 81 -3.26 4.53 -5.65
N MET A 82 -3.37 5.62 -4.89
CA MET A 82 -4.06 6.83 -5.31
C MET A 82 -3.07 7.97 -5.49
N GLU A 83 -3.08 8.59 -6.65
CA GLU A 83 -2.31 9.81 -6.91
C GLU A 83 -3.04 11.03 -6.34
N HIS A 84 -2.37 11.74 -5.44
CA HIS A 84 -2.95 12.88 -4.72
C HIS A 84 -3.43 14.00 -5.67
N VAL A 85 -2.61 14.36 -6.65
CA VAL A 85 -2.86 15.55 -7.49
C VAL A 85 -4.05 15.34 -8.42
N THR A 86 -4.12 14.19 -9.06
CA THR A 86 -5.12 13.90 -10.10
C THR A 86 -6.31 13.09 -9.62
N GLY A 87 -6.18 12.43 -8.45
CA GLY A 87 -7.17 11.48 -7.95
C GLY A 87 -7.18 10.15 -8.71
N ARG A 88 -6.26 9.93 -9.66
CA ARG A 88 -6.15 8.65 -10.37
C ARG A 88 -5.84 7.53 -9.39
N THR A 89 -6.47 6.39 -9.65
CA THR A 89 -6.33 5.22 -8.79
C THR A 89 -5.85 4.03 -9.60
N PHE A 90 -4.90 3.30 -9.05
CA PHE A 90 -4.26 2.15 -9.67
C PHE A 90 -4.38 0.94 -8.75
N TYR A 91 -4.54 -0.24 -9.34
CA TYR A 91 -4.77 -1.48 -8.62
C TYR A 91 -3.75 -2.53 -9.06
N PRO A 92 -2.68 -2.76 -8.28
CA PRO A 92 -1.86 -3.95 -8.45
C PRO A 92 -2.68 -5.20 -8.12
N ASP A 93 -2.56 -6.25 -8.93
CA ASP A 93 -3.24 -7.50 -8.64
C ASP A 93 -2.43 -8.34 -7.63
N ILE A 94 -3.01 -8.62 -6.49
CA ILE A 94 -2.38 -9.44 -5.45
C ILE A 94 -2.78 -10.90 -5.67
N LEU A 95 -2.03 -11.63 -6.49
CA LEU A 95 -2.31 -13.02 -6.83
C LEU A 95 -1.48 -14.04 -6.04
N TYR A 96 -0.44 -13.60 -5.37
CA TYR A 96 0.53 -14.50 -4.74
C TYR A 96 0.48 -14.40 -3.22
N ARG A 97 0.76 -15.51 -2.55
CA ARG A 97 0.78 -15.56 -1.10
C ARG A 97 1.85 -14.63 -0.53
N HIS A 98 1.48 -13.89 0.49
CA HIS A 98 2.37 -12.98 1.19
C HIS A 98 2.03 -12.93 2.69
N PRO A 99 2.99 -12.57 3.55
CA PRO A 99 2.79 -12.49 5.00
C PRO A 99 2.33 -11.11 5.48
N PHE A 100 2.10 -10.15 4.57
CA PHE A 100 1.85 -8.75 4.90
C PHE A 100 0.36 -8.45 5.00
N GLU A 101 0.02 -7.43 5.77
CA GLU A 101 -1.28 -6.80 5.68
C GLU A 101 -1.39 -6.00 4.37
N GLU A 102 -2.61 -5.96 3.82
CA GLU A 102 -2.91 -5.20 2.61
C GLU A 102 -3.36 -3.79 2.97
N ALA A 103 -2.86 -2.80 2.26
CA ALA A 103 -3.21 -1.41 2.49
C ALA A 103 -3.46 -0.63 1.20
N GLU A 104 -4.13 0.51 1.36
CA GLU A 104 -4.23 1.53 0.33
C GLU A 104 -3.20 2.62 0.62
N ILE A 105 -2.62 3.21 -0.42
CA ILE A 105 -1.61 4.25 -0.28
C ILE A 105 -1.96 5.47 -1.11
N VAL A 106 -1.71 6.64 -0.57
CA VAL A 106 -1.76 7.91 -1.28
C VAL A 106 -0.34 8.32 -1.65
N THR A 107 -0.12 8.57 -2.92
CA THR A 107 1.14 9.12 -3.41
C THR A 107 1.03 10.62 -3.61
N GLY A 108 1.78 11.39 -2.85
CA GLY A 108 1.83 12.84 -2.93
C GLY A 108 3.05 13.39 -3.66
N ALA A 109 3.00 14.67 -3.99
CA ALA A 109 4.12 15.38 -4.61
C ALA A 109 5.03 16.09 -3.59
N MET A 110 4.59 16.22 -2.35
CA MET A 110 5.29 16.89 -1.25
C MET A 110 5.34 15.99 -0.03
N LEU A 111 6.29 16.27 0.86
CA LEU A 111 6.34 15.63 2.16
C LEU A 111 5.03 15.86 2.90
N TYR A 112 4.54 14.82 3.54
CA TYR A 112 3.39 14.94 4.43
C TYR A 112 3.84 15.62 5.73
N HIS A 113 3.15 16.70 6.10
CA HIS A 113 3.31 17.34 7.39
C HIS A 113 1.98 17.30 8.14
N THR A 114 2.05 17.11 9.44
CA THR A 114 0.86 17.11 10.32
C THR A 114 0.05 18.40 10.22
N GLU A 115 0.68 19.51 9.87
CA GLU A 115 0.03 20.80 9.63
C GLU A 115 -0.88 20.79 8.38
N ASN A 116 -0.55 19.99 7.37
CA ASN A 116 -1.35 19.84 6.15
C ASN A 116 -2.44 18.78 6.28
N LYS A 117 -2.57 18.16 7.44
CA LYS A 117 -3.52 17.08 7.74
C LYS A 117 -4.96 17.50 7.44
N THR A 118 -5.30 18.75 7.73
CA THR A 118 -6.66 19.30 7.57
C THR A 118 -7.08 19.43 6.10
N GLU A 119 -6.15 19.59 5.18
CA GLU A 119 -6.44 19.72 3.76
C GLU A 119 -6.50 18.37 3.02
N LEU A 120 -5.71 17.40 3.48
CA LEU A 120 -5.59 16.10 2.82
C LEU A 120 -6.68 15.10 3.24
N ILE A 121 -7.00 15.07 4.54
CA ILE A 121 -7.93 14.09 5.11
C ILE A 121 -9.35 14.19 4.52
N PRO A 122 -10.01 15.37 4.47
CA PRO A 122 -11.38 15.45 3.98
C PRO A 122 -11.54 15.02 2.52
N LYS A 123 -10.51 15.24 1.70
CA LYS A 123 -10.54 14.90 0.28
C LYS A 123 -10.44 13.40 0.02
N TYR A 124 -9.77 12.65 0.89
CA TYR A 124 -9.51 11.22 0.70
C TYR A 124 -10.26 10.32 1.68
N GLU A 125 -10.82 10.87 2.74
CA GLU A 125 -11.54 10.12 3.75
C GLU A 125 -12.63 9.21 3.17
N THR A 126 -13.36 9.71 2.15
CA THR A 126 -14.39 8.94 1.46
C THR A 126 -13.81 7.87 0.54
N ALA A 127 -12.66 8.12 -0.06
CA ALA A 127 -12.02 7.21 -1.03
C ALA A 127 -11.15 6.14 -0.37
N ILE A 128 -10.71 6.36 0.87
CA ILE A 128 -9.73 5.51 1.58
C ILE A 128 -10.32 4.87 2.85
N LYS A 129 -11.63 5.00 3.08
CA LYS A 129 -12.34 4.66 4.34
C LYS A 129 -12.06 3.28 4.95
N ASN A 130 -11.37 2.37 4.25
CA ASN A 130 -11.22 0.98 4.69
C ASN A 130 -9.79 0.43 4.58
N SER A 131 -8.76 1.29 4.47
CA SER A 131 -7.48 0.78 4.03
C SER A 131 -6.49 0.37 5.11
N VAL A 132 -6.50 1.04 6.21
CA VAL A 132 -5.74 0.68 7.42
C VAL A 132 -6.61 1.11 8.59
N ALA A 133 -6.66 0.31 9.65
CA ALA A 133 -7.43 0.68 10.83
C ALA A 133 -7.10 2.12 11.23
N ASP A 134 -8.10 2.99 11.09
CA ASP A 134 -8.04 4.40 11.46
C ASP A 134 -7.04 5.32 10.70
N GLY A 135 -6.64 4.97 9.44
CA GLY A 135 -5.69 5.81 8.71
C GLY A 135 -5.44 5.41 7.25
N PHE A 136 -4.36 5.92 6.66
CA PHE A 136 -3.87 5.57 5.34
C PHE A 136 -2.34 5.65 5.28
N LEU A 137 -1.76 4.97 4.29
CA LEU A 137 -0.33 5.10 4.00
C LEU A 137 -0.09 6.28 3.06
N TYR A 138 1.05 6.94 3.22
CA TYR A 138 1.46 8.05 2.35
C TYR A 138 2.91 7.90 1.90
N ASP A 139 3.13 8.03 0.60
CA ASP A 139 4.46 8.03 -0.02
C ASP A 139 4.57 9.10 -1.12
N MET A 140 5.70 9.11 -1.85
CA MET A 140 5.95 10.08 -2.90
C MET A 140 6.25 9.44 -4.27
N GLU A 141 6.25 8.12 -4.41
CA GLU A 141 6.76 7.44 -5.60
C GLU A 141 5.83 6.37 -6.20
N ALA A 142 4.97 5.72 -5.42
CA ALA A 142 4.25 4.52 -5.83
C ALA A 142 3.40 4.73 -7.10
N SER A 143 2.65 5.82 -7.20
CA SER A 143 1.82 6.08 -8.38
C SER A 143 2.66 6.27 -9.65
N SER A 144 3.79 6.95 -9.54
CA SER A 144 4.70 7.20 -10.67
C SER A 144 5.38 5.92 -11.15
N ILE A 145 5.75 5.05 -10.21
CA ILE A 145 6.34 3.74 -10.51
C ILE A 145 5.29 2.86 -11.19
N TYR A 146 4.04 2.84 -10.67
CA TYR A 146 2.97 2.08 -11.30
C TYR A 146 2.70 2.56 -12.73
N GLN A 147 2.55 3.87 -12.93
CA GLN A 147 2.28 4.44 -14.25
C GLN A 147 3.40 4.11 -15.26
N ALA A 148 4.65 4.24 -14.85
CA ALA A 148 5.79 3.88 -15.71
C ALA A 148 5.86 2.37 -15.94
N GLY A 149 5.62 1.56 -14.91
CA GLY A 149 5.63 0.10 -14.98
C GLY A 149 4.54 -0.47 -15.89
N ALA A 150 3.36 0.16 -15.92
CA ALA A 150 2.21 -0.29 -16.72
C ALA A 150 2.46 -0.30 -18.25
N TYR A 151 3.50 0.37 -18.71
CA TYR A 151 3.95 0.25 -20.10
C TYR A 151 4.69 -1.06 -20.40
N PHE A 152 5.15 -1.78 -19.38
CA PHE A 152 6.03 -2.94 -19.52
C PHE A 152 5.49 -4.19 -18.81
N PHE A 153 4.64 -4.01 -17.80
CA PHE A 153 4.17 -5.07 -16.90
C PHE A 153 2.65 -5.03 -16.79
N GLY A 154 2.03 -6.19 -16.71
CA GLY A 154 0.63 -6.29 -16.29
C GLY A 154 0.48 -6.01 -14.77
N PRO A 155 -0.75 -5.68 -14.31
CA PRO A 155 -1.01 -5.40 -12.89
C PRO A 155 -0.56 -6.54 -11.95
N HIS A 156 -0.68 -7.79 -12.41
CA HIS A 156 -0.29 -9.01 -11.69
C HIS A 156 1.24 -9.22 -11.61
N GLN A 157 2.01 -8.45 -12.33
CA GLN A 157 3.48 -8.48 -12.31
C GLN A 157 4.06 -7.35 -11.46
N MET A 158 3.23 -6.49 -10.89
CA MET A 158 3.66 -5.33 -10.11
C MET A 158 3.28 -5.49 -8.64
N SER A 159 4.24 -5.33 -7.76
CA SER A 159 4.06 -5.38 -6.30
C SER A 159 4.66 -4.16 -5.63
N PHE A 160 3.94 -3.59 -4.68
CA PHE A 160 4.34 -2.39 -3.96
C PHE A 160 4.36 -2.67 -2.47
N LEU A 161 5.55 -2.84 -1.92
CA LEU A 161 5.81 -3.09 -0.50
C LEU A 161 6.23 -1.78 0.17
N LYS A 162 5.56 -1.42 1.25
CA LYS A 162 5.84 -0.21 2.01
C LYS A 162 6.14 -0.52 3.45
N VAL A 163 7.27 -0.01 3.91
CA VAL A 163 7.72 -0.11 5.30
C VAL A 163 7.35 1.19 6.00
N VAL A 164 6.55 1.10 7.06
CA VAL A 164 6.19 2.26 7.86
C VAL A 164 7.39 2.75 8.63
N THR A 165 7.73 4.02 8.48
CA THR A 165 8.86 4.64 9.16
C THR A 165 8.43 5.73 10.13
N ASP A 166 7.28 6.36 9.90
CA ASP A 166 6.80 7.50 10.68
C ASP A 166 5.28 7.65 10.61
N GLU A 167 4.77 8.57 11.41
CA GLU A 167 3.35 8.95 11.47
C GLU A 167 3.05 10.25 10.68
N GLY A 168 3.95 10.65 9.77
CA GLY A 168 3.87 11.92 9.08
C GLY A 168 4.56 13.06 9.83
N ASN A 169 5.40 12.75 10.82
CA ASN A 169 6.22 13.71 11.54
C ASN A 169 7.71 13.46 11.25
N VAL A 170 8.19 14.01 10.15
CA VAL A 170 9.56 13.81 9.65
C VAL A 170 10.61 14.32 10.64
N GLN A 171 10.26 15.27 11.52
CA GLN A 171 11.21 15.86 12.48
C GLN A 171 11.62 14.89 13.60
N GLU A 172 10.84 13.85 13.84
CA GLU A 172 11.11 12.84 14.87
C GLU A 172 11.88 11.63 14.34
N LEU A 173 12.10 11.55 13.05
CA LEU A 173 12.79 10.44 12.39
C LEU A 173 14.29 10.52 12.58
N SER A 174 14.85 9.64 13.43
CA SER A 174 16.28 9.43 13.46
C SER A 174 16.72 8.39 12.43
N ALA A 175 17.95 8.53 11.91
CA ALA A 175 18.55 7.56 11.01
C ALA A 175 18.62 6.14 11.62
N GLU A 176 18.77 6.06 12.94
CA GLU A 176 18.82 4.79 13.66
C GLU A 176 17.44 4.11 13.73
N MET A 177 16.36 4.86 13.97
CA MET A 177 14.99 4.36 13.95
C MET A 177 14.62 3.82 12.55
N LEU A 178 14.97 4.56 11.51
CA LEU A 178 14.82 4.13 10.12
C LEU A 178 15.54 2.80 9.85
N LYS A 179 16.80 2.71 10.26
CA LYS A 179 17.63 1.52 10.07
C LYS A 179 17.06 0.30 10.80
N GLN A 180 16.62 0.48 12.04
CA GLN A 180 16.03 -0.60 12.84
C GLN A 180 14.68 -1.06 12.25
N GLY A 181 13.81 -0.13 11.86
CA GLY A 181 12.53 -0.44 11.22
C GLY A 181 12.72 -1.22 9.91
N ILE A 182 13.62 -0.75 9.04
CA ILE A 182 13.95 -1.44 7.79
C ILE A 182 14.55 -2.83 8.07
N ALA A 183 15.46 -2.94 9.03
CA ALA A 183 16.08 -4.22 9.37
C ALA A 183 15.05 -5.27 9.83
N GLY A 184 14.06 -4.86 10.62
CA GLY A 184 12.95 -5.71 11.03
C GLY A 184 12.06 -6.20 9.87
N ALA A 185 11.91 -5.39 8.82
CA ALA A 185 11.11 -5.70 7.64
C ALA A 185 11.80 -6.69 6.67
N VAL A 186 13.14 -6.74 6.65
CA VAL A 186 13.93 -7.51 5.67
C VAL A 186 13.56 -9.00 5.60
N PRO A 187 13.37 -9.76 6.70
CA PRO A 187 13.07 -11.18 6.62
C PRO A 187 11.76 -11.46 5.87
N GLY A 188 10.70 -10.71 6.17
CA GLY A 188 9.40 -10.85 5.50
C GLY A 188 9.48 -10.51 4.02
N ILE A 189 10.14 -9.41 3.69
CA ILE A 189 10.36 -8.97 2.30
C ILE A 189 11.15 -10.04 1.53
N ARG A 190 12.22 -10.58 2.11
CA ARG A 190 13.01 -11.65 1.49
C ARG A 190 12.17 -12.88 1.21
N SER A 191 11.38 -13.33 2.19
CA SER A 191 10.47 -14.46 2.01
C SER A 191 9.52 -14.28 0.83
N TYR A 192 8.92 -13.09 0.70
CA TYR A 192 8.05 -12.76 -0.42
C TYR A 192 8.79 -12.77 -1.77
N LEU A 193 9.98 -12.17 -1.83
CA LEU A 193 10.80 -12.20 -3.05
C LEU A 193 11.20 -13.61 -3.47
N ASP A 194 11.43 -14.51 -2.51
CA ASP A 194 11.73 -15.92 -2.79
C ASP A 194 10.50 -16.65 -3.33
N GLU A 195 9.28 -16.33 -2.86
CA GLU A 195 8.04 -16.85 -3.47
C GLU A 195 7.88 -16.36 -4.92
N LEU A 196 8.10 -15.08 -5.20
CA LEU A 196 8.04 -14.55 -6.57
C LEU A 196 9.07 -15.21 -7.49
N ARG A 197 10.27 -15.52 -7.01
CA ARG A 197 11.30 -16.25 -7.76
C ARG A 197 10.88 -17.67 -8.12
N LYS A 198 10.18 -18.38 -7.21
CA LYS A 198 9.63 -19.70 -7.52
C LYS A 198 8.59 -19.62 -8.65
N ILE A 199 7.72 -18.62 -8.59
CA ILE A 199 6.69 -18.39 -9.60
C ILE A 199 7.31 -18.02 -10.94
N ASP A 200 8.34 -17.16 -10.97
CA ASP A 200 9.11 -16.85 -12.17
C ASP A 200 9.67 -18.14 -12.82
N GLY A 201 10.26 -19.01 -12.02
CA GLY A 201 10.76 -20.32 -12.48
C GLY A 201 9.67 -21.17 -13.12
N ILE A 202 8.48 -21.28 -12.49
CA ILE A 202 7.35 -22.03 -13.01
C ILE A 202 6.84 -21.42 -14.32
N LYS A 203 6.65 -20.11 -14.39
CA LYS A 203 6.21 -19.39 -15.59
C LYS A 203 7.18 -19.58 -16.77
N LYS A 204 8.48 -19.53 -16.51
CA LYS A 204 9.50 -19.78 -17.55
C LYS A 204 9.43 -21.19 -18.12
N LEU A 205 9.20 -22.20 -17.26
CA LEU A 205 9.02 -23.59 -17.70
C LEU A 205 7.75 -23.76 -18.53
N GLN A 206 6.64 -23.17 -18.10
CA GLN A 206 5.37 -23.21 -18.84
C GLN A 206 5.48 -22.54 -20.21
N ASN A 207 6.11 -21.36 -20.27
CA ASN A 207 6.34 -20.64 -21.53
C ASN A 207 7.21 -21.44 -22.48
N LYS A 208 8.28 -22.08 -21.97
CA LYS A 208 9.14 -22.95 -22.80
C LYS A 208 8.37 -24.13 -23.39
N LYS A 209 7.51 -24.77 -22.58
CA LYS A 209 6.65 -25.87 -23.05
C LYS A 209 5.67 -25.40 -24.13
N ALA A 210 4.94 -24.31 -23.91
CA ALA A 210 4.01 -23.75 -24.85
C ALA A 210 4.68 -23.35 -26.18
N MET A 211 5.86 -22.76 -26.14
CA MET A 211 6.63 -22.41 -27.33
C MET A 211 7.09 -23.65 -28.10
N GLY A 212 7.42 -24.75 -27.42
CA GLY A 212 7.73 -26.03 -28.05
C GLY A 212 6.54 -26.59 -28.77
N GLU A 213 5.36 -26.63 -28.17
CA GLU A 213 4.12 -27.09 -28.77
C GLU A 213 3.72 -26.27 -30.01
N VAL A 214 3.85 -24.93 -29.95
CA VAL A 214 3.60 -24.05 -31.09
C VAL A 214 4.58 -24.32 -32.23
N SER A 215 5.86 -24.54 -31.92
CA SER A 215 6.87 -24.87 -32.93
C SER A 215 6.59 -26.18 -33.65
N GLU A 216 6.18 -27.22 -32.92
CA GLU A 216 5.78 -28.51 -33.48
C GLU A 216 4.53 -28.39 -34.38
N LEU A 217 3.53 -27.61 -33.97
CA LEU A 217 2.35 -27.34 -34.77
C LEU A 217 2.70 -26.60 -36.08
N ALA A 218 3.57 -25.59 -35.99
CA ALA A 218 4.02 -24.86 -37.17
C ALA A 218 4.77 -25.73 -38.17
N GLN A 219 5.55 -26.71 -37.69
CA GLN A 219 6.23 -27.68 -38.56
C GLN A 219 5.29 -28.66 -39.25
N LYS A 220 4.13 -28.97 -38.65
CA LYS A 220 3.11 -29.86 -39.24
C LYS A 220 2.23 -29.16 -40.28
N LEU A 221 2.22 -27.84 -40.33
CA LEU A 221 1.44 -27.02 -41.25
C LEU A 221 2.21 -26.63 -42.51
N ASN A 222 3.51 -26.87 -42.56
CA ASN A 222 4.39 -26.71 -43.72
C ASN A 222 4.71 -28.05 -44.34
#